data_42264d20b0fe3ae5010e15e724ee56e3
#
_entry.id   42264d20b0fe3ae5010e15e724ee56e3
#
_cell.length_a   1.000
_cell.length_b   1.000
_cell.length_c   1.000
_cell.angle_alpha   90.00
_cell.angle_beta   90.00
_cell.angle_gamma   90.00
#
_symmetry.space_group_name_H-M   'P 1'
#
loop_
_entity.id
_entity.type
_entity.pdbx_description
1 polymer ?
#
loop_
_entity_poly.entity_id
_entity_poly.type
_entity_poly.pdbx_seq_one_letter_code
_entity_poly.pdbx_strand_id
1 'polypeptide(L)'
;MTFDNVDELYKIKRVHPNAKLVLRILTDDSKSLCQFGIKFGASLESVPVLLSKARELGLDIIGVSFHVGSGCYDPTVYHSAISRAREVFNIAEKQFGYKLELLDVGGGFEDNLFDEAADVINRALNEMFPRDEGVRVIAEPGRYFVSEAFRLATCVIARRGVVDEKQVMCAYILFLLSNHSTYDYE
;
A
#
# COMPACT_ATOMS: atom_id res chain seq x y z
N MET A 1 6.17 -3.08 11.61
CA MET A 1 4.85 -2.39 11.57
C MET A 1 4.91 -1.25 10.56
N THR A 2 3.85 -1.01 9.80
CA THR A 2 3.78 0.13 8.87
C THR A 2 3.26 1.39 9.58
N PHE A 3 3.67 2.56 9.10
CA PHE A 3 3.18 3.87 9.52
C PHE A 3 3.23 4.84 8.35
N ASP A 4 2.43 5.89 8.38
CA ASP A 4 2.36 6.92 7.34
C ASP A 4 2.04 8.34 7.89
N ASN A 5 1.96 8.48 9.21
CA ASN A 5 1.69 9.75 9.87
C ASN A 5 2.38 9.86 11.23
N VAL A 6 2.44 11.09 11.75
CA VAL A 6 3.14 11.42 13.02
C VAL A 6 2.41 10.85 14.23
N ASP A 7 1.08 10.83 14.22
CA ASP A 7 0.30 10.36 15.38
C ASP A 7 0.53 8.86 15.62
N GLU A 8 0.70 8.09 14.54
CA GLU A 8 1.07 6.69 14.63
C GLU A 8 2.45 6.49 15.26
N LEU A 9 3.44 7.33 14.94
CA LEU A 9 4.76 7.27 15.57
C LEU A 9 4.69 7.50 17.08
N TYR A 10 3.90 8.46 17.55
CA TYR A 10 3.68 8.67 18.99
C TYR A 10 2.99 7.48 19.65
N LYS A 11 2.00 6.89 18.99
CA LYS A 11 1.32 5.70 19.47
C LYS A 11 2.27 4.52 19.58
N ILE A 12 3.07 4.26 18.54
CA ILE A 12 4.08 3.21 18.52
C ILE A 12 5.10 3.42 19.64
N LYS A 13 5.62 4.64 19.80
CA LYS A 13 6.58 4.95 20.87
C LYS A 13 6.05 4.61 22.24
N ARG A 14 4.77 4.86 22.47
CA ARG A 14 4.11 4.58 23.76
C ARG A 14 3.87 3.08 23.99
N VAL A 15 3.46 2.35 22.93
CA VAL A 15 2.92 0.99 23.07
C VAL A 15 3.98 -0.08 22.76
N HIS A 16 4.82 0.18 21.74
CA HIS A 16 5.83 -0.78 21.28
C HIS A 16 7.09 -0.08 20.75
N PRO A 17 7.88 0.56 21.64
CA PRO A 17 9.01 1.41 21.25
C PRO A 17 10.15 0.69 20.52
N ASN A 18 10.22 -0.63 20.62
CA ASN A 18 11.22 -1.47 19.94
C ASN A 18 10.72 -2.06 18.62
N ALA A 19 9.56 -1.63 18.13
CA ALA A 19 9.05 -2.10 16.85
C ALA A 19 9.99 -1.68 15.70
N LYS A 20 10.21 -2.58 14.76
CA LYS A 20 10.81 -2.26 13.47
C LYS A 20 9.76 -1.69 12.56
N LEU A 21 10.00 -0.49 12.03
CA LEU A 21 9.02 0.29 11.30
C LEU A 21 9.29 0.31 9.81
N VAL A 22 8.20 0.32 9.05
CA VAL A 22 8.22 0.43 7.60
C VAL A 22 7.36 1.63 7.20
N LEU A 23 7.94 2.61 6.54
CA LEU A 23 7.23 3.79 6.08
C LEU A 23 6.39 3.44 4.85
N ARG A 24 5.07 3.53 4.98
CA ARG A 24 4.17 3.34 3.84
C ARG A 24 4.03 4.65 3.07
N ILE A 25 4.39 4.63 1.78
CA ILE A 25 4.30 5.79 0.90
C ILE A 25 3.06 5.72 0.00
N LEU A 26 2.57 6.89 -0.38
CA LEU A 26 1.50 7.06 -1.33
C LEU A 26 2.01 6.77 -2.76
N THR A 27 1.25 5.98 -3.49
CA THR A 27 1.48 5.67 -4.91
C THR A 27 0.24 5.98 -5.73
N ASP A 28 0.36 6.00 -7.04
CA ASP A 28 -0.79 6.12 -7.93
C ASP A 28 -1.55 4.78 -7.95
N ASP A 29 -2.77 4.81 -7.45
CA ASP A 29 -3.71 3.69 -7.45
C ASP A 29 -4.97 3.97 -8.27
N SER A 30 -4.93 5.00 -9.12
CA SER A 30 -6.06 5.44 -9.95
C SER A 30 -6.54 4.39 -10.96
N LYS A 31 -5.69 3.41 -11.25
CA LYS A 31 -5.98 2.28 -12.17
C LYS A 31 -6.43 1.01 -11.44
N SER A 32 -6.70 1.10 -10.16
CA SER A 32 -7.10 -0.04 -9.35
C SER A 32 -8.58 -0.03 -9.03
N LEU A 33 -9.16 -1.22 -8.90
CA LEU A 33 -10.57 -1.40 -8.53
C LEU A 33 -10.85 -0.77 -7.16
N CYS A 34 -9.99 -1.04 -6.17
CA CYS A 34 -10.10 -0.45 -4.83
C CYS A 34 -8.89 0.45 -4.56
N GLN A 35 -9.13 1.74 -4.47
CA GLN A 35 -8.11 2.75 -4.22
C GLN A 35 -7.90 2.94 -2.71
N PHE A 36 -6.66 2.80 -2.27
CA PHE A 36 -6.27 2.96 -0.86
C PHE A 36 -5.59 4.28 -0.56
N GLY A 37 -5.11 4.99 -1.58
CA GLY A 37 -4.40 6.27 -1.47
C GLY A 37 -5.22 7.40 -0.84
N ILE A 38 -6.55 7.29 -0.83
CA ILE A 38 -7.42 8.23 -0.13
C ILE A 38 -7.24 8.14 1.40
N LYS A 39 -6.87 6.96 1.92
CA LYS A 39 -6.80 6.68 3.36
C LYS A 39 -5.39 6.45 3.87
N PHE A 40 -4.48 5.97 3.04
CA PHE A 40 -3.18 5.46 3.46
C PHE A 40 -2.05 5.95 2.57
N GLY A 41 -0.88 6.05 3.18
CA GLY A 41 0.37 6.37 2.52
C GLY A 41 0.80 7.82 2.68
N ALA A 42 2.05 8.02 3.06
CA ALA A 42 2.68 9.32 3.19
C ALA A 42 3.05 9.89 1.81
N SER A 43 2.77 11.16 1.57
CA SER A 43 3.30 11.85 0.37
C SER A 43 4.81 12.02 0.47
N LEU A 44 5.51 12.13 -0.66
CA LEU A 44 6.97 12.32 -0.66
C LEU A 44 7.39 13.60 0.07
N GLU A 45 6.57 14.63 0.02
CA GLU A 45 6.80 15.90 0.73
C GLU A 45 6.74 15.74 2.25
N SER A 46 5.94 14.79 2.75
CA SER A 46 5.83 14.51 4.19
C SER A 46 6.92 13.58 4.73
N VAL A 47 7.60 12.84 3.86
CA VAL A 47 8.63 11.86 4.24
C VAL A 47 9.73 12.46 5.14
N PRO A 48 10.35 13.62 4.81
CA PRO A 48 11.39 14.18 5.68
C PRO A 48 10.90 14.50 7.10
N VAL A 49 9.66 14.96 7.24
CA VAL A 49 9.05 15.26 8.55
C VAL A 49 8.85 13.97 9.35
N LEU A 50 8.37 12.91 8.71
CA LEU A 50 8.14 11.61 9.35
C LEU A 50 9.46 10.96 9.79
N LEU A 51 10.49 10.98 8.94
CA LEU A 51 11.81 10.45 9.25
C LEU A 51 12.47 11.23 10.40
N SER A 52 12.37 12.55 10.37
CA SER A 52 12.87 13.43 11.44
C SER A 52 12.18 13.10 12.78
N LYS A 53 10.86 12.96 12.77
CA LYS A 53 10.09 12.65 13.98
C LYS A 53 10.40 11.27 14.52
N ALA A 54 10.51 10.27 13.66
CA ALA A 54 10.89 8.92 14.08
C ALA A 54 12.28 8.90 14.74
N ARG A 55 13.24 9.65 14.20
CA ARG A 55 14.59 9.80 14.76
C ARG A 55 14.55 10.50 16.13
N GLU A 56 13.77 11.60 16.26
CA GLU A 56 13.57 12.31 17.54
C GLU A 56 13.02 11.36 18.62
N LEU A 57 12.09 10.50 18.24
CA LEU A 57 11.48 9.50 19.13
C LEU A 57 12.36 8.27 19.37
N GLY A 58 13.50 8.13 18.69
CA GLY A 58 14.39 6.99 18.79
C GLY A 58 13.73 5.70 18.31
N LEU A 59 12.96 5.78 17.19
CA LEU A 59 12.31 4.64 16.55
C LEU A 59 13.15 4.11 15.39
N ASP A 60 13.15 2.80 15.22
CA ASP A 60 13.93 2.09 14.21
C ASP A 60 13.12 1.92 12.92
N ILE A 61 13.48 2.66 11.87
CA ILE A 61 12.89 2.53 10.54
C ILE A 61 13.78 1.62 9.70
N ILE A 62 13.25 0.51 9.24
CA ILE A 62 13.98 -0.52 8.50
C ILE A 62 13.63 -0.60 7.02
N GLY A 63 12.58 0.09 6.58
CA GLY A 63 12.15 -0.06 5.19
C GLY A 63 11.04 0.87 4.75
N VAL A 64 10.68 0.68 3.50
CA VAL A 64 9.58 1.38 2.82
C VAL A 64 8.60 0.36 2.28
N SER A 65 7.30 0.69 2.33
CA SER A 65 6.25 -0.08 1.69
C SER A 65 5.37 0.82 0.83
N PHE A 66 4.69 0.22 -0.13
CA PHE A 66 3.61 0.85 -0.87
C PHE A 66 2.54 -0.18 -1.23
N HIS A 67 1.41 0.30 -1.72
CA HIS A 67 0.37 -0.57 -2.27
C HIS A 67 -0.32 0.16 -3.42
N VAL A 68 -0.35 -0.43 -4.60
CA VAL A 68 -0.91 0.18 -5.82
C VAL A 68 -2.43 0.08 -5.93
N GLY A 69 -3.11 -0.28 -4.84
CA GLY A 69 -4.55 -0.55 -4.81
C GLY A 69 -4.87 -2.02 -5.05
N SER A 70 -6.05 -2.49 -4.64
CA SER A 70 -6.47 -3.87 -4.91
C SER A 70 -7.10 -3.97 -6.30
N GLY A 71 -6.73 -5.00 -7.05
CA GLY A 71 -7.18 -5.14 -8.43
C GLY A 71 -6.55 -4.12 -9.36
N CYS A 72 -5.24 -4.12 -9.48
CA CYS A 72 -4.52 -3.18 -10.34
C CYS A 72 -4.52 -3.68 -11.79
N TYR A 73 -5.15 -2.90 -12.67
CA TYR A 73 -5.27 -3.21 -14.11
C TYR A 73 -4.15 -2.62 -14.97
N ASP A 74 -3.19 -1.92 -14.37
CA ASP A 74 -2.05 -1.35 -15.08
C ASP A 74 -0.74 -1.69 -14.34
N PRO A 75 -0.06 -2.79 -14.70
CA PRO A 75 1.20 -3.19 -14.07
C PRO A 75 2.31 -2.15 -14.13
N THR A 76 2.25 -1.19 -15.04
CA THR A 76 3.30 -0.16 -15.17
C THR A 76 3.43 0.75 -13.94
N VAL A 77 2.37 0.85 -13.13
CA VAL A 77 2.39 1.63 -11.88
C VAL A 77 3.42 1.11 -10.87
N TYR A 78 3.76 -0.18 -10.90
CA TYR A 78 4.80 -0.74 -10.02
C TYR A 78 6.17 -0.11 -10.26
N HIS A 79 6.52 0.19 -11.52
CA HIS A 79 7.79 0.84 -11.83
C HIS A 79 7.88 2.23 -11.16
N SER A 80 6.85 3.05 -11.31
CA SER A 80 6.82 4.38 -10.68
C SER A 80 6.79 4.30 -9.16
N ALA A 81 6.08 3.33 -8.59
CA ALA A 81 6.04 3.10 -7.14
C ALA A 81 7.42 2.70 -6.58
N ILE A 82 8.14 1.79 -7.26
CA ILE A 82 9.51 1.39 -6.90
C ILE A 82 10.49 2.58 -7.01
N SER A 83 10.33 3.42 -8.05
CA SER A 83 11.13 4.65 -8.20
C SER A 83 10.92 5.61 -7.03
N ARG A 84 9.68 5.83 -6.61
CA ARG A 84 9.37 6.66 -5.42
C ARG A 84 9.94 6.05 -4.15
N ALA A 85 9.87 4.72 -3.99
CA ALA A 85 10.48 4.05 -2.86
C ALA A 85 12.01 4.27 -2.82
N ARG A 86 12.70 4.18 -3.97
CA ARG A 86 14.13 4.47 -4.07
C ARG A 86 14.47 5.90 -3.64
N GLU A 87 13.63 6.88 -4.02
CA GLU A 87 13.80 8.26 -3.58
C GLU A 87 13.76 8.36 -2.05
N VAL A 88 12.82 7.66 -1.40
CA VAL A 88 12.70 7.62 0.07
C VAL A 88 13.92 6.95 0.71
N PHE A 89 14.43 5.86 0.17
CA PHE A 89 15.69 5.25 0.62
C PHE A 89 16.84 6.25 0.60
N ASN A 90 16.99 6.98 -0.51
CA ASN A 90 18.01 8.00 -0.66
C ASN A 90 17.87 9.16 0.35
N ILE A 91 16.64 9.62 0.60
CA ILE A 91 16.36 10.65 1.62
C ILE A 91 16.71 10.13 3.01
N ALA A 92 16.25 8.92 3.34
CA ALA A 92 16.46 8.30 4.64
C ALA A 92 17.96 8.15 4.97
N GLU A 93 18.75 7.67 4.02
CA GLU A 93 20.18 7.50 4.19
C GLU A 93 20.92 8.83 4.26
N LYS A 94 20.75 9.71 3.24
CA LYS A 94 21.57 10.92 3.08
C LYS A 94 21.25 11.99 4.12
N GLN A 95 19.98 12.14 4.50
CA GLN A 95 19.56 13.22 5.39
C GLN A 95 19.39 12.78 6.85
N PHE A 96 19.08 11.51 7.08
CA PHE A 96 18.73 11.02 8.41
C PHE A 96 19.64 9.89 8.91
N GLY A 97 20.51 9.33 8.06
CA GLY A 97 21.44 8.26 8.43
C GLY A 97 20.77 6.92 8.72
N TYR A 98 19.53 6.72 8.25
CA TYR A 98 18.88 5.41 8.30
C TYR A 98 19.46 4.49 7.23
N LYS A 99 19.75 3.26 7.61
CA LYS A 99 20.04 2.19 6.66
C LYS A 99 18.82 1.32 6.49
N LEU A 100 18.08 1.55 5.41
CA LEU A 100 16.89 0.76 5.11
C LEU A 100 17.27 -0.57 4.47
N GLU A 101 16.64 -1.65 4.92
CA GLU A 101 16.98 -3.02 4.54
C GLU A 101 15.77 -3.76 3.91
N LEU A 102 14.60 -3.13 3.87
CA LEU A 102 13.35 -3.75 3.43
C LEU A 102 12.60 -2.88 2.43
N LEU A 103 12.25 -3.45 1.30
CA LEU A 103 11.26 -2.91 0.37
C LEU A 103 10.06 -3.86 0.31
N ASP A 104 8.87 -3.36 0.65
CA ASP A 104 7.61 -4.08 0.51
C ASP A 104 6.82 -3.50 -0.66
N VAL A 105 6.67 -4.27 -1.72
CA VAL A 105 5.96 -3.85 -2.94
C VAL A 105 4.42 -3.99 -2.82
N GLY A 106 3.93 -4.40 -1.65
CA GLY A 106 2.52 -4.51 -1.35
C GLY A 106 1.78 -5.57 -2.17
N GLY A 107 0.52 -5.30 -2.42
CA GLY A 107 -0.36 -6.15 -3.21
C GLY A 107 -0.86 -5.44 -4.47
N GLY A 108 -2.03 -5.85 -4.95
CA GLY A 108 -2.65 -5.30 -6.16
C GLY A 108 -2.60 -6.26 -7.35
N PHE A 109 -2.00 -7.43 -7.18
CA PHE A 109 -1.83 -8.42 -8.24
C PHE A 109 -3.18 -9.01 -8.69
N GLU A 110 -3.37 -9.03 -10.00
CA GLU A 110 -4.45 -9.72 -10.69
C GLU A 110 -3.90 -10.97 -11.41
N ASP A 111 -4.69 -12.04 -11.44
CA ASP A 111 -4.26 -13.33 -11.96
C ASP A 111 -3.82 -13.24 -13.43
N ASN A 112 -4.64 -12.62 -14.27
CA ASN A 112 -4.39 -12.46 -15.69
C ASN A 112 -3.27 -11.48 -16.07
N LEU A 113 -2.78 -10.68 -15.12
CA LEU A 113 -1.72 -9.67 -15.29
C LEU A 113 -0.49 -9.97 -14.44
N PHE A 114 -0.46 -11.13 -13.77
CA PHE A 114 0.61 -11.43 -12.81
C PHE A 114 2.00 -11.49 -13.47
N ASP A 115 2.13 -12.15 -14.59
CA ASP A 115 3.41 -12.28 -15.29
C ASP A 115 3.92 -10.91 -15.77
N GLU A 116 3.03 -10.06 -16.29
CA GLU A 116 3.38 -8.71 -16.71
C GLU A 116 3.81 -7.85 -15.51
N ALA A 117 3.09 -7.93 -14.40
CA ALA A 117 3.46 -7.24 -13.17
C ALA A 117 4.81 -7.72 -12.62
N ALA A 118 5.06 -9.03 -12.65
CA ALA A 118 6.33 -9.60 -12.24
C ALA A 118 7.49 -9.12 -13.12
N ASP A 119 7.31 -9.03 -14.42
CA ASP A 119 8.31 -8.53 -15.36
C ASP A 119 8.61 -7.04 -15.13
N VAL A 120 7.59 -6.22 -14.90
CA VAL A 120 7.76 -4.80 -14.57
C VAL A 120 8.51 -4.61 -13.26
N ILE A 121 8.10 -5.34 -12.21
CA ILE A 121 8.73 -5.29 -10.90
C ILE A 121 10.19 -5.73 -10.99
N ASN A 122 10.49 -6.87 -11.64
CA ASN A 122 11.85 -7.37 -11.76
C ASN A 122 12.77 -6.39 -12.50
N ARG A 123 12.28 -5.76 -13.57
CA ARG A 123 13.05 -4.73 -14.30
C ARG A 123 13.33 -3.53 -13.39
N ALA A 124 12.33 -3.00 -12.73
CA ALA A 124 12.48 -1.86 -11.82
C ALA A 124 13.42 -2.17 -10.64
N LEU A 125 13.32 -3.38 -10.07
CA LEU A 125 14.21 -3.81 -8.98
C LEU A 125 15.66 -3.94 -9.46
N ASN A 126 15.91 -4.53 -10.63
CA ASN A 126 17.25 -4.65 -11.17
C ASN A 126 17.89 -3.27 -11.47
N GLU A 127 17.08 -2.29 -11.87
CA GLU A 127 17.52 -0.92 -12.15
C GLU A 127 17.81 -0.13 -10.85
N MET A 128 16.91 -0.22 -9.86
CA MET A 128 16.90 0.71 -8.73
C MET A 128 17.33 0.09 -7.40
N PHE A 129 17.24 -1.23 -7.25
CA PHE A 129 17.60 -1.99 -6.05
C PHE A 129 18.44 -3.21 -6.41
N PRO A 130 19.66 -3.01 -6.92
CA PRO A 130 20.51 -4.13 -7.31
C PRO A 130 20.80 -5.05 -6.11
N ARG A 131 20.97 -6.34 -6.40
CA ARG A 131 21.06 -7.39 -5.36
C ARG A 131 22.22 -7.22 -4.39
N ASP A 132 23.30 -6.60 -4.83
CA ASP A 132 24.50 -6.31 -4.02
C ASP A 132 24.27 -5.24 -2.94
N GLU A 133 23.22 -4.43 -3.05
CA GLU A 133 22.81 -3.52 -1.95
C GLU A 133 22.23 -4.25 -0.73
N GLY A 134 21.83 -5.52 -0.89
CA GLY A 134 21.34 -6.34 0.21
C GLY A 134 19.94 -5.95 0.73
N VAL A 135 19.16 -5.18 -0.04
CA VAL A 135 17.78 -4.85 0.31
C VAL A 135 16.89 -6.09 0.10
N ARG A 136 16.22 -6.50 1.16
CA ARG A 136 15.23 -7.57 1.10
C ARG A 136 13.94 -7.04 0.48
N VAL A 137 13.40 -7.75 -0.51
CA VAL A 137 12.12 -7.43 -1.14
C VAL A 137 11.06 -8.42 -0.70
N ILE A 138 9.88 -7.93 -0.34
CA ILE A 138 8.69 -8.73 -0.06
C ILE A 138 7.49 -8.18 -0.83
N ALA A 139 6.46 -9.02 -0.97
CA ALA A 139 5.16 -8.66 -1.55
C ALA A 139 4.03 -9.20 -0.66
N GLU A 140 2.85 -8.59 -0.76
CA GLU A 140 1.66 -8.94 0.04
C GLU A 140 0.45 -9.29 -0.86
N PRO A 141 0.55 -10.27 -1.77
CA PRO A 141 -0.53 -10.63 -2.68
C PRO A 141 -1.69 -11.26 -1.91
N GLY A 142 -2.77 -10.50 -1.70
CA GLY A 142 -3.98 -10.97 -1.01
C GLY A 142 -5.01 -11.53 -2.00
N ARG A 143 -5.62 -10.67 -2.80
CA ARG A 143 -6.66 -11.02 -3.79
C ARG A 143 -6.21 -12.15 -4.73
N TYR A 144 -5.00 -12.10 -5.22
CA TYR A 144 -4.40 -13.10 -6.11
C TYR A 144 -4.60 -14.55 -5.62
N PHE A 145 -4.41 -14.81 -4.33
CA PHE A 145 -4.53 -16.17 -3.79
C PHE A 145 -5.96 -16.60 -3.47
N VAL A 146 -6.90 -15.68 -3.27
CA VAL A 146 -8.19 -16.03 -2.68
C VAL A 146 -9.39 -15.72 -3.56
N SER A 147 -9.27 -14.88 -4.58
CA SER A 147 -10.40 -14.43 -5.39
C SER A 147 -11.15 -15.59 -6.09
N GLU A 148 -10.43 -16.60 -6.54
CA GLU A 148 -11.02 -17.77 -7.16
C GLU A 148 -11.56 -18.80 -6.15
N ALA A 149 -11.04 -18.81 -4.93
CA ALA A 149 -11.35 -19.81 -3.91
C ALA A 149 -12.62 -19.49 -3.11
N PHE A 150 -13.03 -18.21 -3.06
CA PHE A 150 -14.15 -17.77 -2.24
C PHE A 150 -15.27 -17.14 -3.07
N ARG A 151 -16.50 -17.40 -2.65
CA ARG A 151 -17.70 -16.77 -3.21
C ARG A 151 -18.53 -16.22 -2.07
N LEU A 152 -18.99 -14.98 -2.20
CA LEU A 152 -19.90 -14.35 -1.28
C LEU A 152 -21.31 -14.36 -1.89
N ALA A 153 -22.26 -15.03 -1.24
CA ALA A 153 -23.67 -14.96 -1.60
C ALA A 153 -24.38 -14.01 -0.63
N THR A 154 -25.04 -12.99 -1.17
CA THR A 154 -25.78 -12.00 -0.38
C THR A 154 -27.20 -11.88 -0.85
N CYS A 155 -28.10 -11.47 0.05
CA CYS A 155 -29.49 -11.16 -0.26
C CYS A 155 -29.66 -9.64 -0.32
N VAL A 156 -30.21 -9.13 -1.41
CA VAL A 156 -30.59 -7.72 -1.51
C VAL A 156 -31.82 -7.49 -0.65
N ILE A 157 -31.69 -6.81 0.47
CA ILE A 157 -32.78 -6.56 1.43
C ILE A 157 -33.51 -5.23 1.19
N ALA A 158 -32.86 -4.27 0.51
CA ALA A 158 -33.47 -2.99 0.18
C ALA A 158 -32.81 -2.37 -1.06
N ARG A 159 -33.56 -1.58 -1.80
CA ARG A 159 -33.10 -0.77 -2.92
C ARG A 159 -33.55 0.66 -2.74
N ARG A 160 -32.67 1.63 -2.87
CA ARG A 160 -33.00 3.04 -2.93
C ARG A 160 -33.30 3.41 -4.39
N GLY A 161 -34.55 3.79 -4.67
CA GLY A 161 -34.92 4.35 -5.98
C GLY A 161 -34.31 5.74 -6.12
N VAL A 162 -33.70 6.05 -7.27
CA VAL A 162 -33.13 7.35 -7.57
C VAL A 162 -33.86 7.96 -8.76
N VAL A 163 -34.03 9.28 -8.69
CA VAL A 163 -34.82 10.06 -9.65
C VAL A 163 -34.02 10.35 -10.94
N ASP A 164 -32.72 10.01 -11.00
CA ASP A 164 -31.85 10.31 -12.13
C ASP A 164 -31.12 9.04 -12.63
N GLU A 165 -31.14 8.81 -13.96
CA GLU A 165 -30.68 7.58 -14.62
C GLU A 165 -29.17 7.30 -14.51
N LYS A 166 -28.41 8.15 -13.83
CA LYS A 166 -26.95 8.03 -13.62
C LYS A 166 -26.57 7.51 -12.26
N GLN A 167 -27.50 7.08 -11.44
CA GLN A 167 -27.18 6.62 -10.09
C GLN A 167 -27.33 5.13 -9.90
N VAL A 168 -26.25 4.62 -9.45
CA VAL A 168 -25.86 3.31 -8.99
C VAL A 168 -26.85 2.68 -8.00
N MET A 169 -27.15 1.42 -8.22
CA MET A 169 -27.83 0.57 -7.24
C MET A 169 -26.96 0.40 -5.99
N CYS A 170 -27.29 1.06 -4.90
CA CYS A 170 -26.76 0.67 -3.59
C CYS A 170 -27.46 -0.62 -3.13
N ALA A 171 -26.78 -1.73 -3.24
CA ALA A 171 -27.17 -2.93 -2.50
C ALA A 171 -26.73 -2.76 -1.04
N TYR A 172 -27.67 -2.74 -0.10
CA TYR A 172 -27.35 -2.85 1.32
C TYR A 172 -27.02 -4.30 1.60
N ILE A 173 -25.74 -4.60 1.69
CA ILE A 173 -25.24 -5.89 2.15
C ILE A 173 -25.14 -5.80 3.66
N LEU A 174 -25.91 -6.60 4.39
CA LEU A 174 -25.73 -6.74 5.83
C LEU A 174 -24.45 -7.54 6.07
N PHE A 175 -23.35 -6.85 6.33
CA PHE A 175 -22.12 -7.48 6.80
C PHE A 175 -22.28 -7.88 8.27
N LEU A 176 -22.46 -9.16 8.52
CA LEU A 176 -22.47 -9.69 9.88
C LEU A 176 -21.07 -9.93 10.47
N LEU A 177 -19.99 -9.82 9.74
CA LEU A 177 -18.64 -10.11 10.26
C LEU A 177 -17.55 -9.43 9.40
N SER A 178 -17.29 -8.15 9.53
CA SER A 178 -15.95 -7.59 9.52
C SER A 178 -15.98 -6.04 9.49
N ASN A 179 -15.10 -5.41 10.22
CA ASN A 179 -14.86 -3.96 10.26
C ASN A 179 -14.19 -3.42 8.97
N HIS A 180 -14.54 -3.94 7.81
CA HIS A 180 -14.03 -3.42 6.54
C HIS A 180 -15.19 -2.76 5.80
N SER A 181 -15.26 -1.44 5.89
CA SER A 181 -16.09 -0.66 5.00
C SER A 181 -15.44 -0.63 3.61
N THR A 182 -15.72 -1.62 2.79
CA THR A 182 -15.52 -1.50 1.36
C THR A 182 -16.74 -0.80 0.78
N TYR A 183 -16.57 0.42 0.33
CA TYR A 183 -17.55 1.09 -0.50
C TYR A 183 -17.21 0.73 -1.94
N ASP A 184 -17.83 -0.30 -2.48
CA ASP A 184 -17.85 -0.50 -3.91
C ASP A 184 -18.94 0.37 -4.50
N TYR A 185 -18.53 1.36 -5.27
CA TYR A 185 -19.40 2.15 -6.11
C TYR A 185 -19.27 1.58 -7.53
N GLU A 186 -20.24 0.82 -7.99
CA GLU A 186 -20.53 0.65 -9.41
C GLU A 186 -21.77 1.45 -9.78
#